data_6e22bc1382994d74e85c9e6ce0714f3e
#
_entry.id   6e22bc1382994d74e85c9e6ce0714f3e
#
_cell.length_a   1.000
_cell.length_b   1.000
_cell.length_c   1.000
_cell.angle_alpha   90.00
_cell.angle_beta   90.00
_cell.angle_gamma   90.00
#
_symmetry.space_group_name_H-M   'P 1'
#
loop_
_entity.id
_entity.type
_entity.pdbx_description
1 polymer ?
#
loop_
_entity_poly.entity_id
_entity_poly.type
_entity_poly.pdbx_seq_one_letter_code
_entity_poly.pdbx_strand_id
1 'polypeptide(L)'
;VPDDRYLSLIALRVFRAGLRHSVVDAKWANFEEVFWHFDPEKVVLMSAEHIERLMQDTRIIRHLGKLKSVPRNAQMLLDIRQEFGSFGAFLAQWPEDDCVGLWRYLAKQGQQLGGLSAPRFLRMAGKDTFVLSDDVVAALVAQDIVTKRPTSQRDLAPVQEAFNAWQAQSGRPLCQLSMLLALTVNH
;
A
#
# COMPACT_ATOMS: atom_id res chain seq x y z
N VAL A 1 14.39 -7.40 -4.22
CA VAL A 1 14.07 -6.96 -2.84
C VAL A 1 13.57 -8.17 -2.07
N PRO A 2 14.12 -8.49 -0.91
CA PRO A 2 13.68 -9.62 -0.10
C PRO A 2 12.34 -9.34 0.62
N ASP A 3 11.62 -10.39 1.01
CA ASP A 3 10.27 -10.30 1.57
C ASP A 3 10.20 -9.52 2.89
N ASP A 4 11.24 -9.61 3.71
CA ASP A 4 11.33 -8.82 4.95
C ASP A 4 11.28 -7.31 4.69
N ARG A 5 11.87 -6.85 3.59
CA ARG A 5 11.82 -5.43 3.22
C ARG A 5 10.44 -5.02 2.72
N TYR A 6 9.74 -5.89 2.04
CA TYR A 6 8.35 -5.61 1.67
C TYR A 6 7.43 -5.59 2.89
N LEU A 7 7.61 -6.48 3.86
CA LEU A 7 6.82 -6.46 5.09
C LEU A 7 7.09 -5.19 5.90
N SER A 8 8.34 -4.75 5.98
CA SER A 8 8.70 -3.47 6.59
C SER A 8 7.98 -2.30 5.91
N LEU A 9 7.96 -2.24 4.57
CA LEU A 9 7.27 -1.19 3.82
C LEU A 9 5.74 -1.22 4.01
N ILE A 10 5.14 -2.41 4.05
CA ILE A 10 3.71 -2.56 4.33
C ILE A 10 3.40 -2.00 5.73
N ALA A 11 4.15 -2.42 6.73
CA ALA A 11 3.99 -1.94 8.09
C ALA A 11 4.18 -0.43 8.20
N LEU A 12 5.21 0.11 7.56
CA LEU A 12 5.48 1.55 7.51
C LEU A 12 4.29 2.31 6.94
N ARG A 13 3.71 1.84 5.83
CA ARG A 13 2.52 2.46 5.24
C ARG A 13 1.32 2.40 6.20
N VAL A 14 1.09 1.26 6.82
CA VAL A 14 -0.01 1.08 7.78
C VAL A 14 0.12 2.06 8.95
N PHE A 15 1.31 2.19 9.53
CA PHE A 15 1.54 3.10 10.65
C PHE A 15 1.51 4.58 10.25
N ARG A 16 1.90 4.92 9.04
CA ARG A 16 1.80 6.30 8.52
C ARG A 16 0.37 6.75 8.28
N ALA A 17 -0.58 5.84 8.10
CA ALA A 17 -1.97 6.20 7.85
C ALA A 17 -2.57 6.98 9.05
N GLY A 18 -3.01 8.21 8.80
CA GLY A 18 -3.56 9.08 9.84
C GLY A 18 -2.55 9.72 10.79
N LEU A 19 -1.24 9.54 10.56
CA LEU A 19 -0.18 10.10 11.39
C LEU A 19 0.80 10.94 10.55
N ARG A 20 1.53 11.82 11.20
CA ARG A 20 2.65 12.52 10.55
C ARG A 20 3.75 11.50 10.23
N HIS A 21 4.21 11.47 8.98
CA HIS A 21 5.24 10.55 8.54
C HIS A 21 6.54 10.68 9.36
N SER A 22 6.94 11.92 9.69
CA SER A 22 8.14 12.17 10.48
C SER A 22 8.09 11.53 11.88
N VAL A 23 6.92 11.47 12.51
CA VAL A 23 6.75 10.82 13.81
C VAL A 23 6.94 9.31 13.72
N VAL A 24 6.40 8.71 12.68
CA VAL A 24 6.54 7.26 12.42
C VAL A 24 7.99 6.93 12.06
N ASP A 25 8.56 7.68 11.13
CA ASP A 25 9.91 7.45 10.61
C ASP A 25 10.98 7.58 11.71
N ALA A 26 10.82 8.52 12.64
CA ALA A 26 11.73 8.69 13.77
C ALA A 26 11.77 7.46 14.72
N LYS A 27 10.72 6.65 14.72
CA LYS A 27 10.60 5.44 15.54
C LYS A 27 10.89 4.15 14.77
N TRP A 28 11.15 4.23 13.46
CA TRP A 28 11.16 3.02 12.62
C TRP A 28 12.29 2.05 12.97
N ALA A 29 13.44 2.54 13.41
CA ALA A 29 14.51 1.68 13.90
C ALA A 29 14.07 0.80 15.09
N ASN A 30 13.22 1.34 15.97
CA ASN A 30 12.64 0.59 17.08
C ASN A 30 11.63 -0.45 16.59
N PHE A 31 10.82 -0.12 15.57
CA PHE A 31 9.93 -1.10 14.93
C PHE A 31 10.72 -2.24 14.30
N GLU A 32 11.81 -1.95 13.58
CA GLU A 32 12.68 -2.97 13.01
C GLU A 32 13.22 -3.92 14.09
N GLU A 33 13.62 -3.40 15.23
CA GLU A 33 14.10 -4.20 16.35
C GLU A 33 13.01 -5.10 16.94
N VAL A 34 11.86 -4.54 17.31
CA VAL A 34 10.79 -5.30 18.00
C VAL A 34 10.08 -6.30 17.10
N PHE A 35 10.15 -6.12 15.79
CA PHE A 35 9.58 -7.03 14.81
C PHE A 35 10.63 -7.91 14.10
N TRP A 36 11.81 -8.12 14.71
CA TRP A 36 12.89 -8.95 14.16
C TRP A 36 13.24 -8.62 12.71
N HIS A 37 13.41 -7.35 12.43
CA HIS A 37 13.67 -6.81 11.08
C HIS A 37 12.60 -7.23 10.06
N PHE A 38 11.37 -7.41 10.53
CA PHE A 38 10.22 -7.83 9.73
C PHE A 38 10.43 -9.14 8.96
N ASP A 39 11.19 -10.06 9.54
CA ASP A 39 11.30 -11.43 9.04
C ASP A 39 9.91 -12.08 9.08
N PRO A 40 9.30 -12.40 7.92
CA PRO A 40 7.92 -12.90 7.89
C PRO A 40 7.74 -14.20 8.67
N GLU A 41 8.74 -15.07 8.68
CA GLU A 41 8.67 -16.37 9.37
C GLU A 41 8.66 -16.22 10.89
N LYS A 42 9.33 -15.20 11.41
CA LYS A 42 9.31 -14.87 12.84
C LYS A 42 8.07 -14.09 13.22
N VAL A 43 7.72 -13.06 12.43
CA VAL A 43 6.59 -12.17 12.71
C VAL A 43 5.26 -12.92 12.71
N VAL A 44 5.06 -13.87 11.80
CA VAL A 44 3.83 -14.66 11.72
C VAL A 44 3.54 -15.46 12.99
N LEU A 45 4.56 -15.78 13.78
CA LEU A 45 4.44 -16.55 15.02
C LEU A 45 4.09 -15.68 16.23
N MET A 46 3.92 -14.38 16.07
CA MET A 46 3.58 -13.48 17.18
C MET A 46 2.23 -13.85 17.80
N SER A 47 2.25 -14.08 19.13
CA SER A 47 1.04 -14.36 19.91
C SER A 47 0.29 -13.07 20.30
N ALA A 48 -0.95 -13.24 20.76
CA ALA A 48 -1.72 -12.14 21.36
C ALA A 48 -1.00 -11.50 22.54
N GLU A 49 -0.37 -12.32 23.39
CA GLU A 49 0.43 -11.84 24.53
C GLU A 49 1.64 -11.01 24.10
N HIS A 50 2.27 -11.38 22.99
CA HIS A 50 3.36 -10.59 22.43
C HIS A 50 2.87 -9.20 21.98
N ILE A 51 1.73 -9.16 21.30
CA ILE A 51 1.09 -7.89 20.91
C ILE A 51 0.74 -7.04 22.14
N GLU A 52 0.21 -7.65 23.20
CA GLU A 52 -0.09 -6.95 24.45
C GLU A 52 1.17 -6.35 25.07
N ARG A 53 2.29 -7.06 25.07
CA ARG A 53 3.58 -6.52 25.51
C ARG A 53 4.02 -5.33 24.66
N LEU A 54 3.86 -5.38 23.34
CA LEU A 54 4.18 -4.26 22.45
C LEU A 54 3.31 -3.03 22.73
N MET A 55 2.08 -3.20 23.22
CA MET A 55 1.23 -2.09 23.65
C MET A 55 1.78 -1.34 24.88
N GLN A 56 2.74 -1.92 25.59
CA GLN A 56 3.45 -1.28 26.71
C GLN A 56 4.80 -0.67 26.30
N ASP A 57 5.27 -0.93 25.08
CA ASP A 57 6.57 -0.45 24.59
C ASP A 57 6.45 0.99 24.10
N THR A 58 7.00 1.93 24.87
CA THR A 58 6.95 3.37 24.57
C THR A 58 7.83 3.80 23.39
N ARG A 59 8.71 2.92 22.92
CA ARG A 59 9.61 3.20 21.80
C ARG A 59 8.91 3.18 20.44
N ILE A 60 7.72 2.57 20.39
CA ILE A 60 6.91 2.42 19.16
C ILE A 60 5.55 3.12 19.30
N ILE A 61 4.84 3.22 18.18
CA ILE A 61 3.46 3.71 18.17
C ILE A 61 2.54 2.58 18.63
N ARG A 62 1.81 2.83 19.72
CA ARG A 62 0.95 1.84 20.38
C ARG A 62 -0.47 1.93 19.86
N HIS A 63 -0.70 1.35 18.70
CA HIS A 63 -2.02 1.26 18.08
C HIS A 63 -2.36 -0.21 17.86
N LEU A 64 -3.28 -0.75 18.64
CA LEU A 64 -3.57 -2.19 18.68
C LEU A 64 -3.94 -2.77 17.30
N GLY A 65 -4.82 -2.10 16.57
CA GLY A 65 -5.24 -2.56 15.24
C GLY A 65 -4.09 -2.62 14.25
N LYS A 66 -3.22 -1.62 14.26
CA LYS A 66 -2.02 -1.57 13.40
C LYS A 66 -0.98 -2.62 13.81
N LEU A 67 -0.75 -2.80 15.11
CA LEU A 67 0.15 -3.85 15.60
C LEU A 67 -0.34 -5.25 15.21
N LYS A 68 -1.62 -5.52 15.37
CA LYS A 68 -2.23 -6.80 14.96
C LYS A 68 -2.16 -7.05 13.45
N SER A 69 -2.10 -6.01 12.65
CA SER A 69 -2.00 -6.15 11.19
C SER A 69 -0.65 -6.72 10.75
N VAL A 70 0.41 -6.53 11.52
CA VAL A 70 1.78 -6.93 11.13
C VAL A 70 1.89 -8.45 10.96
N PRO A 71 1.55 -9.30 11.96
CA PRO A 71 1.61 -10.75 11.75
C PRO A 71 0.62 -11.26 10.69
N ARG A 72 -0.52 -10.61 10.51
CA ARG A 72 -1.48 -10.98 9.46
C ARG A 72 -0.95 -10.67 8.07
N ASN A 73 -0.29 -9.54 7.90
CA ASN A 73 0.37 -9.21 6.64
C ASN A 73 1.60 -10.09 6.39
N ALA A 74 2.30 -10.52 7.43
CA ALA A 74 3.35 -11.53 7.31
C ALA A 74 2.80 -12.85 6.76
N GLN A 75 1.64 -13.30 7.24
CA GLN A 75 0.98 -14.50 6.70
C GLN A 75 0.63 -14.33 5.23
N MET A 76 0.11 -13.18 4.84
CA MET A 76 -0.16 -12.88 3.42
C MET A 76 1.12 -13.03 2.57
N LEU A 77 2.24 -12.48 3.03
CA LEU A 77 3.51 -12.61 2.31
C LEU A 77 3.98 -14.07 2.19
N LEU A 78 3.82 -14.85 3.24
CA LEU A 78 4.19 -16.28 3.23
C LEU A 78 3.31 -17.08 2.26
N ASP A 79 2.01 -16.81 2.23
CA ASP A 79 1.07 -17.45 1.30
C ASP A 79 1.42 -17.10 -0.15
N ILE A 80 1.69 -15.83 -0.43
CA ILE A 80 2.12 -15.36 -1.75
C ILE A 80 3.46 -16.00 -2.15
N ARG A 81 4.42 -16.06 -1.23
CA ARG A 81 5.72 -16.70 -1.49
C ARG A 81 5.58 -18.18 -1.86
N GLN A 82 4.67 -18.88 -1.20
CA GLN A 82 4.41 -20.29 -1.51
C GLN A 82 3.90 -20.49 -2.94
N GLU A 83 3.08 -19.57 -3.44
CA GLU A 83 2.47 -19.66 -4.77
C GLU A 83 3.38 -19.08 -5.86
N PHE A 84 4.05 -17.95 -5.61
CA PHE A 84 4.79 -17.17 -6.61
C PHE A 84 6.33 -17.20 -6.42
N GLY A 85 6.82 -17.85 -5.39
CA GLY A 85 8.25 -17.91 -5.07
C GLY A 85 8.76 -16.76 -4.19
N SER A 86 8.27 -15.55 -4.40
CA SER A 86 8.54 -14.37 -3.56
C SER A 86 7.46 -13.32 -3.76
N PHE A 87 7.35 -12.38 -2.83
CA PHE A 87 6.45 -11.24 -2.98
C PHE A 87 6.87 -10.33 -4.15
N GLY A 88 8.17 -10.15 -4.34
CA GLY A 88 8.68 -9.39 -5.49
C GLY A 88 8.32 -10.02 -6.83
N ALA A 89 8.39 -11.34 -6.95
CA ALA A 89 7.95 -12.08 -8.15
C ALA A 89 6.45 -11.90 -8.39
N PHE A 90 5.63 -11.98 -7.34
CA PHE A 90 4.20 -11.71 -7.40
C PHE A 90 3.90 -10.30 -7.94
N LEU A 91 4.54 -9.27 -7.41
CA LEU A 91 4.36 -7.90 -7.90
C LEU A 91 4.78 -7.76 -9.37
N ALA A 92 5.93 -8.34 -9.74
CA ALA A 92 6.45 -8.27 -11.11
C ALA A 92 5.55 -8.95 -12.13
N GLN A 93 4.85 -10.02 -11.74
CA GLN A 93 3.94 -10.77 -12.60
C GLN A 93 2.56 -10.14 -12.74
N TRP A 94 2.17 -9.25 -11.82
CA TRP A 94 0.87 -8.60 -11.91
C TRP A 94 0.82 -7.66 -13.12
N PRO A 95 -0.23 -7.75 -13.97
CA PRO A 95 -0.32 -6.91 -15.17
C PRO A 95 -0.26 -5.42 -14.86
N GLU A 96 0.55 -4.68 -15.61
CA GLU A 96 0.74 -3.23 -15.42
C GLU A 96 -0.53 -2.42 -15.72
N ASP A 97 -1.42 -2.96 -16.55
CA ASP A 97 -2.68 -2.34 -16.94
C ASP A 97 -3.84 -2.62 -15.97
N ASP A 98 -3.58 -3.32 -14.86
CA ASP A 98 -4.58 -3.68 -13.85
C ASP A 98 -4.10 -3.37 -12.42
N CYS A 99 -3.66 -2.16 -12.16
CA CYS A 99 -3.23 -1.79 -10.80
C CYS A 99 -4.39 -1.75 -9.80
N VAL A 100 -5.61 -1.44 -10.25
CA VAL A 100 -6.82 -1.48 -9.42
C VAL A 100 -7.10 -2.90 -8.92
N GLY A 101 -6.93 -3.92 -9.76
CA GLY A 101 -7.03 -5.32 -9.35
C GLY A 101 -6.02 -5.69 -8.26
N LEU A 102 -4.78 -5.19 -8.38
CA LEU A 102 -3.75 -5.39 -7.37
C LEU A 102 -4.11 -4.70 -6.04
N TRP A 103 -4.63 -3.48 -6.05
CA TRP A 103 -5.10 -2.83 -4.83
C TRP A 103 -6.16 -3.66 -4.10
N ARG A 104 -7.11 -4.18 -4.86
CA ARG A 104 -8.19 -5.00 -4.32
C ARG A 104 -7.68 -6.32 -3.74
N TYR A 105 -6.74 -6.94 -4.43
CA TYR A 105 -6.09 -8.16 -3.93
C TYR A 105 -5.43 -7.90 -2.57
N LEU A 106 -4.61 -6.86 -2.48
CA LEU A 106 -3.90 -6.52 -1.24
C LEU A 106 -4.87 -6.11 -0.12
N ALA A 107 -5.93 -5.37 -0.44
CA ALA A 107 -6.94 -5.00 0.55
C ALA A 107 -7.72 -6.21 1.08
N LYS A 108 -7.98 -7.21 0.24
CA LYS A 108 -8.70 -8.42 0.61
C LYS A 108 -7.83 -9.42 1.38
N GLN A 109 -6.60 -9.65 0.93
CA GLN A 109 -5.70 -10.64 1.50
C GLN A 109 -4.90 -10.10 2.70
N GLY A 110 -4.63 -8.82 2.72
CA GLY A 110 -3.92 -8.15 3.81
C GLY A 110 -4.85 -7.53 4.84
N GLN A 111 -4.24 -6.83 5.79
CA GLN A 111 -4.93 -6.08 6.84
C GLN A 111 -4.48 -4.61 6.78
N GLN A 112 -5.41 -3.67 6.98
CA GLN A 112 -5.13 -2.22 6.95
C GLN A 112 -4.60 -1.72 5.59
N LEU A 113 -4.89 -2.42 4.49
CA LEU A 113 -4.44 -2.09 3.14
C LEU A 113 -5.57 -1.60 2.23
N GLY A 114 -6.70 -1.19 2.79
CA GLY A 114 -7.80 -0.59 2.04
C GLY A 114 -7.55 0.88 1.66
N GLY A 115 -8.46 1.44 0.87
CA GLY A 115 -8.42 2.84 0.44
C GLY A 115 -7.12 3.19 -0.30
N LEU A 116 -6.46 4.25 0.13
CA LEU A 116 -5.21 4.72 -0.46
C LEU A 116 -3.96 3.96 0.03
N SER A 117 -4.09 3.07 1.01
CA SER A 117 -2.93 2.41 1.60
C SER A 117 -2.24 1.45 0.63
N ALA A 118 -2.99 0.63 -0.11
CA ALA A 118 -2.40 -0.28 -1.09
C ALA A 118 -1.67 0.47 -2.22
N PRO A 119 -2.27 1.44 -2.94
CA PRO A 119 -1.56 2.15 -3.99
C PRO A 119 -0.36 2.95 -3.47
N ARG A 120 -0.44 3.54 -2.30
CA ARG A 120 0.71 4.24 -1.69
C ARG A 120 1.83 3.28 -1.30
N PHE A 121 1.49 2.12 -0.75
CA PHE A 121 2.48 1.08 -0.49
C PHE A 121 3.18 0.63 -1.79
N LEU A 122 2.42 0.39 -2.85
CA LEU A 122 3.00 -0.04 -4.14
C LEU A 122 3.99 0.98 -4.68
N ARG A 123 3.71 2.27 -4.56
CA ARG A 123 4.67 3.32 -4.90
C ARG A 123 5.95 3.25 -4.07
N MET A 124 5.82 3.05 -2.75
CA MET A 124 6.98 2.86 -1.87
C MET A 124 7.81 1.64 -2.28
N ALA A 125 7.16 0.60 -2.75
CA ALA A 125 7.79 -0.65 -3.20
C ALA A 125 8.35 -0.59 -4.62
N GLY A 126 8.10 0.48 -5.38
CA GLY A 126 8.56 0.65 -6.75
C GLY A 126 7.68 0.00 -7.81
N LYS A 127 6.47 -0.44 -7.47
CA LYS A 127 5.46 -0.90 -8.44
C LYS A 127 4.66 0.30 -8.94
N ASP A 128 4.67 0.50 -10.26
CA ASP A 128 3.98 1.64 -10.87
C ASP A 128 2.47 1.55 -10.67
N THR A 129 1.88 2.66 -10.25
CA THR A 129 0.44 2.82 -10.05
C THR A 129 0.08 4.29 -9.99
N PHE A 130 -1.15 4.64 -10.36
CA PHE A 130 -1.72 5.91 -9.97
C PHE A 130 -2.23 5.85 -8.52
N VAL A 131 -2.40 7.00 -7.89
CA VAL A 131 -2.99 7.15 -6.55
C VAL A 131 -4.14 8.16 -6.65
N LEU A 132 -5.31 7.78 -6.16
CA LEU A 132 -6.51 8.64 -6.18
C LEU A 132 -6.52 9.59 -4.98
N SER A 133 -5.53 10.48 -4.92
CA SER A 133 -5.54 11.60 -3.99
C SER A 133 -6.75 12.51 -4.26
N ASP A 134 -7.07 13.40 -3.34
CA ASP A 134 -8.18 14.35 -3.52
C ASP A 134 -8.00 15.21 -4.78
N ASP A 135 -6.78 15.66 -5.05
CA ASP A 135 -6.46 16.43 -6.24
C ASP A 135 -6.64 15.64 -7.54
N VAL A 136 -6.19 14.38 -7.55
CA VAL A 136 -6.39 13.49 -8.71
C VAL A 136 -7.87 13.24 -8.95
N VAL A 137 -8.65 13.01 -7.91
CA VAL A 137 -10.10 12.82 -8.04
C VAL A 137 -10.76 14.08 -8.56
N ALA A 138 -10.39 15.26 -8.06
CA ALA A 138 -10.90 16.55 -8.56
C ALA A 138 -10.60 16.74 -10.06
N ALA A 139 -9.38 16.39 -10.49
CA ALA A 139 -9.02 16.46 -11.92
C ALA A 139 -9.84 15.48 -12.77
N LEU A 140 -10.09 14.27 -12.28
CA LEU A 140 -10.92 13.29 -12.99
C LEU A 140 -12.38 13.71 -13.09
N VAL A 141 -12.91 14.37 -12.07
CA VAL A 141 -14.25 14.97 -12.10
C VAL A 141 -14.29 16.12 -13.12
N ALA A 142 -13.30 16.99 -13.15
CA ALA A 142 -13.21 18.09 -14.10
C ALA A 142 -13.14 17.62 -15.56
N GLN A 143 -12.67 16.42 -15.82
CA GLN A 143 -12.59 15.82 -17.15
C GLN A 143 -13.75 14.85 -17.46
N ASP A 144 -14.78 14.84 -16.64
CA ASP A 144 -15.96 13.98 -16.78
C ASP A 144 -15.65 12.46 -16.82
N ILE A 145 -14.51 12.04 -16.27
CA ILE A 145 -14.15 10.62 -16.14
C ILE A 145 -14.97 9.98 -15.03
N VAL A 146 -15.18 10.70 -13.93
CA VAL A 146 -16.01 10.30 -12.79
C VAL A 146 -16.87 11.49 -12.35
N THR A 147 -17.97 11.21 -11.62
CA THR A 147 -18.82 12.26 -11.04
C THR A 147 -18.53 12.54 -9.58
N LYS A 148 -17.88 11.58 -8.91
CA LYS A 148 -17.50 11.64 -7.49
C LYS A 148 -16.31 10.72 -7.26
N ARG A 149 -15.80 10.68 -6.02
CA ARG A 149 -14.73 9.73 -5.64
C ARG A 149 -15.15 8.29 -5.95
N PRO A 150 -14.42 7.59 -6.82
CA PRO A 150 -14.72 6.20 -7.14
C PRO A 150 -14.31 5.29 -5.97
N THR A 151 -15.17 4.36 -5.58
CA THR A 151 -14.92 3.42 -4.48
C THR A 151 -15.19 1.97 -4.88
N SER A 152 -16.18 1.72 -5.71
CA SER A 152 -16.52 0.38 -6.19
C SER A 152 -15.66 -0.04 -7.37
N GLN A 153 -15.60 -1.34 -7.63
CA GLN A 153 -14.94 -1.89 -8.82
C GLN A 153 -15.52 -1.30 -10.11
N ARG A 154 -16.83 -1.14 -10.15
CA ARG A 154 -17.54 -0.55 -11.29
C ARG A 154 -17.12 0.91 -11.53
N ASP A 155 -16.96 1.68 -10.46
CA ASP A 155 -16.54 3.08 -10.54
C ASP A 155 -15.07 3.24 -10.90
N LEU A 156 -14.23 2.28 -10.49
CA LEU A 156 -12.79 2.31 -10.75
C LEU A 156 -12.42 1.82 -12.17
N ALA A 157 -13.27 1.04 -12.82
CA ALA A 157 -12.98 0.53 -14.16
C ALA A 157 -12.72 1.65 -15.19
N PRO A 158 -13.57 2.70 -15.33
CA PRO A 158 -13.29 3.80 -16.26
C PRO A 158 -12.04 4.61 -15.88
N VAL A 159 -11.69 4.67 -14.61
CA VAL A 159 -10.44 5.32 -14.15
C VAL A 159 -9.23 4.55 -14.64
N GLN A 160 -9.21 3.23 -14.45
CA GLN A 160 -8.14 2.37 -14.95
C GLN A 160 -7.99 2.48 -16.46
N GLU A 161 -9.09 2.45 -17.20
CA GLU A 161 -9.10 2.61 -18.67
C GLU A 161 -8.53 3.95 -19.11
N ALA A 162 -8.90 5.04 -18.42
CA ALA A 162 -8.38 6.38 -18.73
C ALA A 162 -6.87 6.45 -18.53
N PHE A 163 -6.35 5.96 -17.41
CA PHE A 163 -4.91 5.93 -17.15
C PHE A 163 -4.16 5.03 -18.13
N ASN A 164 -4.71 3.89 -18.49
CA ASN A 164 -4.12 3.00 -19.49
C ASN A 164 -4.02 3.69 -20.86
N ALA A 165 -5.07 4.41 -21.27
CA ALA A 165 -5.07 5.17 -22.52
C ALA A 165 -4.04 6.30 -22.50
N TRP A 166 -3.94 7.05 -21.41
CA TRP A 166 -2.93 8.13 -21.27
C TRP A 166 -1.51 7.58 -21.25
N GLN A 167 -1.29 6.44 -20.62
CA GLN A 167 0.02 5.76 -20.64
C GLN A 167 0.40 5.35 -22.06
N ALA A 168 -0.53 4.74 -22.80
CA ALA A 168 -0.30 4.34 -24.20
C ALA A 168 -0.02 5.52 -25.12
N GLN A 169 -0.69 6.65 -24.91
CA GLN A 169 -0.52 7.87 -25.72
C GLN A 169 0.76 8.65 -25.39
N SER A 170 1.14 8.70 -24.11
CA SER A 170 2.22 9.56 -23.65
C SER A 170 3.56 8.83 -23.45
N GLY A 171 3.54 7.50 -23.27
CA GLY A 171 4.69 6.71 -22.86
C GLY A 171 5.14 6.98 -21.42
N ARG A 172 4.35 7.71 -20.62
CA ARG A 172 4.68 8.06 -19.23
C ARG A 172 4.18 7.01 -18.27
N PRO A 173 4.90 6.72 -17.18
CA PRO A 173 4.41 5.81 -16.13
C PRO A 173 3.20 6.41 -15.41
N LEU A 174 2.37 5.53 -14.84
CA LEU A 174 1.12 5.91 -14.15
C LEU A 174 1.36 6.87 -12.98
N CYS A 175 2.46 6.69 -12.26
CA CYS A 175 2.83 7.59 -11.15
C CYS A 175 3.07 9.04 -11.61
N GLN A 176 3.68 9.23 -12.78
CA GLN A 176 3.86 10.57 -13.36
C GLN A 176 2.53 11.15 -13.84
N LEU A 177 1.69 10.35 -14.48
CA LEU A 177 0.37 10.78 -14.95
C LEU A 177 -0.51 11.24 -13.80
N SER A 178 -0.54 10.51 -12.68
CA SER A 178 -1.33 10.93 -11.53
C SER A 178 -0.77 12.20 -10.88
N MET A 179 0.54 12.38 -10.87
CA MET A 179 1.16 13.63 -10.40
C MET A 179 0.80 14.81 -11.31
N LEU A 180 0.86 14.64 -12.62
CA LEU A 180 0.49 15.69 -13.59
C LEU A 180 -0.97 16.07 -13.43
N LEU A 181 -1.89 15.12 -13.24
CA LEU A 181 -3.29 15.40 -12.98
C LEU A 181 -3.49 16.21 -11.70
N ALA A 182 -2.80 15.85 -10.62
CA ALA A 182 -2.87 16.59 -9.36
C ALA A 182 -2.44 18.06 -9.53
N LEU A 183 -1.46 18.33 -10.39
CA LEU A 183 -0.98 19.68 -10.67
C LEU A 183 -1.95 20.52 -11.53
N THR A 184 -2.95 19.91 -12.18
CA THR A 184 -3.96 20.64 -12.94
C THR A 184 -5.05 21.28 -12.08
N VAL A 185 -5.11 20.91 -10.81
CA VAL A 185 -6.08 21.46 -9.87
C VAL A 185 -5.55 22.76 -9.30
N ASN A 186 -6.30 23.83 -9.48
CA ASN A 186 -5.99 25.14 -8.91
C ASN A 186 -6.43 25.15 -7.43
N HIS A 187 -5.52 25.46 -6.55
CA HIS A 187 -5.76 25.66 -5.13
C HIS A 187 -6.13 27.13 -4.85
#